data_2ed7c6a5143b9d3d6dea95952552e327
#
_entry.id   2ed7c6a5143b9d3d6dea95952552e327
#
_cell.length_a   1.000
_cell.length_b   1.000
_cell.length_c   1.000
_cell.angle_alpha   90.00
_cell.angle_beta   90.00
_cell.angle_gamma   90.00
#
_symmetry.space_group_name_H-M   'P 1'
#
loop_
_entity.id
_entity.type
_entity.pdbx_description
1 polymer ?
#
loop_
_entity_poly.entity_id
_entity_poly.type
_entity_poly.pdbx_seq_one_letter_code
_entity_poly.pdbx_strand_id
1 'polypeptide(L)'
;LLLFSISLHAQQECRVLLPGISGSYNGDCKKGLAEGEGTASGTDKYTGSFRKGLPDGEGTYTWATGAVYAGHWKKGMRDGYGTFTCQVNEKDSIQTGYWGEDVYIGKEQVAPYVIQHKIGVTRASFVKQGKGENFVSFKFARSGSTTYDIDGLIMQGSSGSESVTTAFTGFQHTSFPFECKIQFQAPNLLNYATFNY
;
A
#
# COMPACT_ATOMS: atom_id res chain seq x y z
N LEU A 1 51.71 32.68 -15.60
CA LEU A 1 50.33 32.97 -15.10
C LEU A 1 49.49 31.74 -15.31
N LEU A 2 49.30 30.91 -14.27
CA LEU A 2 48.43 29.72 -14.32
C LEU A 2 46.99 30.21 -14.03
N LEU A 3 46.13 30.12 -15.05
CA LEU A 3 44.68 30.32 -14.93
C LEU A 3 44.07 29.05 -14.35
N PHE A 4 43.69 29.06 -13.08
CA PHE A 4 42.84 28.03 -12.49
C PHE A 4 41.41 28.27 -12.98
N SER A 5 40.96 27.45 -13.90
CA SER A 5 39.54 27.36 -14.29
C SER A 5 38.77 26.74 -13.14
N ILE A 6 38.07 27.51 -12.35
CA ILE A 6 37.10 27.02 -11.37
C ILE A 6 35.88 26.61 -12.20
N SER A 7 35.74 25.33 -12.46
CA SER A 7 34.48 24.76 -12.99
C SER A 7 33.41 24.89 -11.91
N LEU A 8 32.56 25.89 -12.02
CA LEU A 8 31.36 26.02 -11.22
C LEU A 8 30.39 24.93 -11.73
N HIS A 9 30.43 23.77 -11.11
CA HIS A 9 29.39 22.81 -11.29
C HIS A 9 28.13 23.38 -10.66
N ALA A 10 27.22 23.88 -11.47
CA ALA A 10 25.86 24.16 -11.05
C ALA A 10 25.30 22.89 -10.43
N GLN A 11 25.20 22.85 -9.12
CA GLN A 11 24.61 21.72 -8.41
C GLN A 11 23.15 21.63 -8.88
N GLN A 12 22.82 20.60 -9.63
CA GLN A 12 21.45 20.38 -10.11
C GLN A 12 20.55 20.22 -8.89
N GLU A 13 19.69 21.21 -8.67
CA GLU A 13 18.75 21.17 -7.56
C GLU A 13 17.86 19.94 -7.67
N CYS A 14 17.96 19.06 -6.68
CA CYS A 14 17.15 17.84 -6.61
C CYS A 14 15.82 18.18 -5.97
N ARG A 15 14.74 17.93 -6.69
CA ARG A 15 13.40 18.26 -6.23
C ARG A 15 12.81 17.15 -5.37
N VAL A 16 12.16 17.57 -4.29
CA VAL A 16 11.25 16.75 -3.49
C VAL A 16 9.82 17.09 -3.89
N LEU A 17 8.99 16.07 -4.11
CA LEU A 17 7.62 16.23 -4.62
C LEU A 17 6.57 16.28 -3.52
N LEU A 18 6.93 15.98 -2.26
CA LEU A 18 6.01 16.09 -1.12
C LEU A 18 6.00 17.53 -0.60
N PRO A 19 4.86 18.26 -0.70
CA PRO A 19 4.84 19.71 -0.47
C PRO A 19 5.37 20.17 0.89
N GLY A 20 5.04 19.45 1.97
CA GLY A 20 5.47 19.81 3.34
C GLY A 20 7.00 19.86 3.52
N ILE A 21 7.76 19.18 2.68
CA ILE A 21 9.23 19.07 2.79
C ILE A 21 9.97 19.51 1.52
N SER A 22 9.32 20.21 0.61
CA SER A 22 9.88 20.56 -0.72
C SER A 22 10.71 21.85 -0.74
N GLY A 23 11.04 22.45 0.42
CA GLY A 23 11.76 23.72 0.49
C GLY A 23 13.27 23.57 0.24
N SER A 24 13.92 22.57 0.83
CA SER A 24 15.34 22.28 0.59
C SER A 24 15.59 20.77 0.68
N TYR A 25 16.62 20.31 -0.02
CA TYR A 25 17.03 18.92 -0.01
C TYR A 25 18.55 18.78 0.01
N ASN A 26 19.02 17.84 0.81
CA ASN A 26 20.42 17.42 0.84
C ASN A 26 20.49 15.90 0.83
N GLY A 27 21.03 15.32 -0.22
CA GLY A 27 21.12 13.88 -0.42
C GLY A 27 21.36 13.51 -1.89
N ASP A 28 21.21 12.25 -2.20
CA ASP A 28 21.41 11.71 -3.53
C ASP A 28 20.33 12.18 -4.52
N CYS A 29 20.72 12.28 -5.79
CA CYS A 29 19.89 12.83 -6.84
C CYS A 29 19.93 11.99 -8.10
N LYS A 30 18.73 11.73 -8.66
CA LYS A 30 18.61 11.04 -9.94
C LYS A 30 17.58 11.73 -10.82
N LYS A 31 18.02 12.14 -12.00
CA LYS A 31 17.17 12.85 -12.99
C LYS A 31 16.47 14.09 -12.41
N GLY A 32 17.18 14.87 -11.55
CA GLY A 32 16.64 16.06 -10.93
C GLY A 32 15.61 15.81 -9.83
N LEU A 33 15.52 14.60 -9.30
CA LEU A 33 14.65 14.22 -8.20
C LEU A 33 15.47 13.61 -7.06
N ALA A 34 15.01 13.79 -5.83
CA ALA A 34 15.56 13.13 -4.66
C ALA A 34 15.51 11.61 -4.83
N GLU A 35 16.61 10.93 -4.56
CA GLU A 35 16.77 9.48 -4.67
C GLU A 35 17.78 9.02 -3.61
N GLY A 36 17.63 7.81 -3.07
CA GLY A 36 18.53 7.30 -2.03
C GLY A 36 18.33 7.99 -0.68
N GLU A 37 19.37 8.06 0.13
CA GLU A 37 19.29 8.66 1.45
C GLU A 37 19.41 10.20 1.36
N GLY A 38 18.62 10.89 2.21
CA GLY A 38 18.66 12.35 2.23
C GLY A 38 17.86 12.97 3.36
N THR A 39 18.00 14.29 3.46
CA THR A 39 17.22 15.13 4.36
C THR A 39 16.52 16.22 3.55
N ALA A 40 15.22 16.34 3.74
CA ALA A 40 14.38 17.36 3.14
C ALA A 40 13.72 18.21 4.21
N SER A 41 13.56 19.51 3.95
CA SER A 41 12.86 20.41 4.85
C SER A 41 12.05 21.47 4.09
N GLY A 42 10.97 21.88 4.71
CA GLY A 42 10.07 22.95 4.30
C GLY A 42 9.31 23.42 5.53
N THR A 43 8.00 23.36 5.54
CA THR A 43 7.19 23.52 6.75
C THR A 43 7.47 22.41 7.74
N ASP A 44 7.72 21.22 7.22
CA ASP A 44 8.02 19.98 7.93
C ASP A 44 9.46 19.54 7.61
N LYS A 45 9.89 18.43 8.21
CA LYS A 45 11.21 17.85 7.98
C LYS A 45 11.10 16.33 7.77
N TYR A 46 11.91 15.80 6.85
CA TYR A 46 12.08 14.37 6.66
C TYR A 46 13.55 14.02 6.52
N THR A 47 13.94 12.89 7.14
CA THR A 47 15.26 12.30 6.96
C THR A 47 15.07 10.80 6.74
N GLY A 48 15.62 10.28 5.64
CA GLY A 48 15.49 8.88 5.27
C GLY A 48 15.59 8.66 3.76
N SER A 49 15.08 7.53 3.32
CA SER A 49 15.16 7.10 1.93
C SER A 49 14.16 7.81 1.04
N PHE A 50 14.61 8.16 -0.16
CA PHE A 50 13.80 8.77 -1.22
C PHE A 50 13.80 7.91 -2.48
N ARG A 51 12.69 7.92 -3.20
CA ARG A 51 12.57 7.37 -4.54
C ARG A 51 11.72 8.28 -5.41
N LYS A 52 12.29 8.72 -6.54
CA LYS A 52 11.60 9.60 -7.50
C LYS A 52 11.01 10.85 -6.87
N GLY A 53 11.75 11.45 -5.92
CA GLY A 53 11.35 12.67 -5.24
C GLY A 53 10.37 12.52 -4.09
N LEU A 54 10.04 11.30 -3.68
CA LEU A 54 9.11 11.02 -2.59
C LEU A 54 9.79 10.16 -1.51
N PRO A 55 9.44 10.31 -0.22
CA PRO A 55 9.76 9.34 0.82
C PRO A 55 9.38 7.92 0.41
N ASP A 56 10.34 6.97 0.43
CA ASP A 56 10.12 5.57 0.03
C ASP A 56 11.24 4.70 0.63
N GLY A 57 10.93 3.93 1.64
CA GLY A 57 11.86 3.18 2.48
C GLY A 57 11.78 3.64 3.94
N GLU A 58 12.83 3.44 4.71
CA GLU A 58 12.87 3.87 6.12
C GLU A 58 13.11 5.37 6.22
N GLY A 59 12.44 6.02 7.19
CA GLY A 59 12.64 7.43 7.45
C GLY A 59 11.83 8.00 8.60
N THR A 60 12.23 9.21 9.00
CA THR A 60 11.58 9.96 10.07
C THR A 60 11.03 11.27 9.52
N TYR A 61 9.75 11.47 9.70
CA TYR A 61 9.04 12.71 9.36
C TYR A 61 8.66 13.45 10.63
N THR A 62 8.99 14.72 10.67
CA THR A 62 8.63 15.62 11.78
C THR A 62 7.76 16.75 11.24
N TRP A 63 6.52 16.78 11.68
CA TRP A 63 5.57 17.85 11.35
C TRP A 63 5.87 19.12 12.13
N ALA A 64 5.47 20.27 11.60
CA ALA A 64 5.57 21.57 12.28
C ALA A 64 4.84 21.61 13.63
N THR A 65 3.86 20.74 13.82
CA THR A 65 3.14 20.55 15.08
C THR A 65 3.95 19.85 16.18
N GLY A 66 5.15 19.35 15.85
CA GLY A 66 5.96 18.52 16.74
C GLY A 66 5.62 17.03 16.71
N ALA A 67 4.59 16.62 15.97
CA ALA A 67 4.34 15.21 15.76
C ALA A 67 5.48 14.57 14.96
N VAL A 68 5.75 13.28 15.20
CA VAL A 68 6.82 12.52 14.56
C VAL A 68 6.32 11.18 14.10
N TYR A 69 6.67 10.77 12.91
CA TYR A 69 6.56 9.39 12.47
C TYR A 69 7.93 8.86 12.10
N ALA A 70 8.30 7.73 12.67
CA ALA A 70 9.53 7.00 12.37
C ALA A 70 9.16 5.58 11.93
N GLY A 71 9.52 5.20 10.71
CA GLY A 71 9.17 3.91 10.15
C GLY A 71 9.21 3.89 8.64
N HIS A 72 8.50 2.93 8.08
CA HIS A 72 8.52 2.66 6.65
C HIS A 72 7.56 3.57 5.86
N TRP A 73 8.04 4.01 4.70
CA TRP A 73 7.36 4.92 3.77
C TRP A 73 7.24 4.27 2.39
N LYS A 74 6.18 4.60 1.68
CA LYS A 74 5.99 4.18 0.31
C LYS A 74 5.28 5.26 -0.48
N LYS A 75 5.95 5.77 -1.51
CA LYS A 75 5.43 6.84 -2.38
C LYS A 75 4.92 8.06 -1.61
N GLY A 76 5.61 8.45 -0.55
CA GLY A 76 5.27 9.60 0.29
C GLY A 76 4.21 9.36 1.34
N MET A 77 3.73 8.14 1.53
CA MET A 77 2.75 7.75 2.54
C MET A 77 3.38 6.80 3.56
N ARG A 78 2.90 6.82 4.80
CA ARG A 78 3.24 5.83 5.82
C ARG A 78 2.70 4.48 5.39
N ASP A 79 3.58 3.49 5.24
CA ASP A 79 3.20 2.16 4.73
C ASP A 79 4.22 1.14 5.27
N GLY A 80 3.77 0.17 6.05
CA GLY A 80 4.60 -0.79 6.76
C GLY A 80 4.68 -0.52 8.25
N TYR A 81 5.70 -1.01 8.92
CA TYR A 81 5.85 -0.85 10.37
C TYR A 81 6.42 0.52 10.73
N GLY A 82 5.88 1.14 11.78
CA GLY A 82 6.37 2.42 12.25
C GLY A 82 5.70 2.90 13.52
N THR A 83 6.24 3.98 14.08
CA THR A 83 5.78 4.62 15.30
C THR A 83 5.40 6.06 15.02
N PHE A 84 4.18 6.42 15.31
CA PHE A 84 3.69 7.80 15.31
C PHE A 84 3.59 8.31 16.73
N THR A 85 4.19 9.46 17.00
CA THR A 85 4.16 10.14 18.30
C THR A 85 3.60 11.54 18.09
N CYS A 86 2.62 11.91 18.90
CA CYS A 86 2.10 13.27 18.95
C CYS A 86 1.69 13.63 20.37
N GLN A 87 1.47 14.92 20.64
CA GLN A 87 0.96 15.37 21.93
C GLN A 87 -0.56 15.57 21.84
N VAL A 88 -1.27 15.00 22.82
CA VAL A 88 -2.72 15.19 23.02
C VAL A 88 -2.95 15.61 24.48
N ASN A 89 -3.48 16.81 24.68
CA ASN A 89 -3.67 17.37 26.04
C ASN A 89 -2.39 17.34 26.89
N GLU A 90 -1.27 17.78 26.31
CA GLU A 90 0.07 17.84 26.95
C GLU A 90 0.63 16.47 27.36
N LYS A 91 0.06 15.38 26.83
CA LYS A 91 0.56 14.02 27.03
C LYS A 91 0.98 13.42 25.70
N ASP A 92 2.07 12.67 25.73
CA ASP A 92 2.51 11.93 24.55
C ASP A 92 1.53 10.80 24.23
N SER A 93 1.05 10.78 23.01
CA SER A 93 0.28 9.70 22.42
C SER A 93 1.18 8.97 21.44
N ILE A 94 1.37 7.67 21.65
CA ILE A 94 2.27 6.83 20.84
C ILE A 94 1.46 5.70 20.21
N GLN A 95 1.52 5.61 18.89
CA GLN A 95 0.96 4.52 18.10
C GLN A 95 2.08 3.77 17.37
N THR A 96 2.42 2.58 17.84
CA THR A 96 3.40 1.70 17.21
C THR A 96 2.70 0.52 16.58
N GLY A 97 3.00 0.22 15.32
CA GLY A 97 2.41 -0.89 14.59
C GLY A 97 2.47 -0.71 13.07
N TYR A 98 1.59 -1.39 12.37
CA TYR A 98 1.52 -1.37 10.92
C TYR A 98 0.63 -0.26 10.39
N TRP A 99 1.05 0.31 9.29
CA TRP A 99 0.41 1.41 8.56
C TRP A 99 0.21 0.98 7.10
N GLY A 100 -0.85 1.46 6.48
CA GLY A 100 -1.12 1.26 5.06
C GLY A 100 -1.75 2.52 4.49
N GLU A 101 -1.11 3.14 3.49
CA GLU A 101 -1.60 4.36 2.83
C GLU A 101 -2.01 5.45 3.84
N ASP A 102 -1.13 5.76 4.82
CA ASP A 102 -1.31 6.71 5.92
C ASP A 102 -2.30 6.31 7.03
N VAL A 103 -2.94 5.15 6.93
CA VAL A 103 -3.90 4.65 7.92
C VAL A 103 -3.21 3.68 8.89
N TYR A 104 -3.42 3.87 10.20
CA TYR A 104 -2.97 2.91 11.20
C TYR A 104 -3.82 1.65 11.17
N ILE A 105 -3.19 0.50 10.95
CA ILE A 105 -3.85 -0.81 10.83
C ILE A 105 -3.93 -1.51 12.19
N GLY A 106 -2.85 -1.45 12.99
CA GLY A 106 -2.79 -2.14 14.28
C GLY A 106 -1.39 -2.59 14.67
N LYS A 107 -1.27 -3.19 15.84
CA LYS A 107 0.02 -3.68 16.36
C LYS A 107 0.55 -4.90 15.61
N GLU A 108 -0.33 -5.68 15.01
CA GLU A 108 0.00 -6.88 14.26
C GLU A 108 -0.25 -6.64 12.77
N GLN A 109 0.60 -7.23 11.95
CA GLN A 109 0.35 -7.25 10.52
C GLN A 109 -0.78 -8.25 10.26
N VAL A 110 -1.99 -7.74 10.23
CA VAL A 110 -3.12 -8.54 9.77
C VAL A 110 -2.90 -8.74 8.27
N ALA A 111 -2.73 -10.00 7.86
CA ALA A 111 -2.75 -10.30 6.44
C ALA A 111 -4.04 -9.71 5.85
N PRO A 112 -3.98 -9.00 4.71
CA PRO A 112 -5.17 -8.35 4.14
C PRO A 112 -6.30 -9.34 3.86
N TYR A 113 -6.02 -10.62 3.94
CA TYR A 113 -6.98 -11.72 3.82
C TYR A 113 -6.40 -13.00 4.42
N VAL A 114 -7.27 -13.89 4.85
CA VAL A 114 -6.92 -15.25 5.28
C VAL A 114 -7.66 -16.25 4.40
N ILE A 115 -6.93 -17.17 3.78
CA ILE A 115 -7.52 -18.33 3.10
C ILE A 115 -7.66 -19.42 4.15
N GLN A 116 -8.85 -19.60 4.67
CA GLN A 116 -9.11 -20.60 5.70
C GLN A 116 -9.01 -22.02 5.14
N HIS A 117 -9.49 -22.22 3.91
CA HIS A 117 -9.52 -23.53 3.30
C HIS A 117 -9.53 -23.44 1.77
N LYS A 118 -8.81 -24.34 1.10
CA LYS A 118 -8.88 -24.48 -0.37
C LYS A 118 -8.65 -25.94 -0.78
N ILE A 119 -9.47 -26.44 -1.70
CA ILE A 119 -9.27 -27.74 -2.34
C ILE A 119 -9.35 -27.55 -3.85
N GLY A 120 -8.43 -28.18 -4.59
CA GLY A 120 -8.37 -28.08 -6.05
C GLY A 120 -7.97 -26.70 -6.60
N VAL A 121 -7.71 -25.71 -5.74
CA VAL A 121 -7.27 -24.38 -6.11
C VAL A 121 -5.77 -24.27 -5.95
N THR A 122 -5.03 -24.20 -7.04
CA THR A 122 -3.56 -24.14 -7.03
C THR A 122 -3.06 -22.84 -6.43
N ARG A 123 -3.65 -21.71 -6.83
CA ARG A 123 -3.26 -20.37 -6.39
C ARG A 123 -4.50 -19.51 -6.19
N ALA A 124 -4.51 -18.76 -5.09
CA ALA A 124 -5.44 -17.65 -4.87
C ALA A 124 -4.61 -16.43 -4.45
N SER A 125 -4.96 -15.26 -4.94
CA SER A 125 -4.33 -13.99 -4.56
C SER A 125 -5.38 -12.89 -4.56
N PHE A 126 -5.16 -11.90 -3.71
CA PHE A 126 -6.04 -10.75 -3.58
C PHE A 126 -5.28 -9.49 -3.95
N VAL A 127 -5.95 -8.58 -4.63
CA VAL A 127 -5.40 -7.28 -4.99
C VAL A 127 -6.44 -6.24 -4.61
N LYS A 128 -6.07 -5.32 -3.72
CA LYS A 128 -6.88 -4.13 -3.44
C LYS A 128 -6.81 -3.20 -4.64
N GLN A 129 -7.96 -2.85 -5.20
CA GLN A 129 -8.05 -1.95 -6.36
C GLN A 129 -8.85 -0.70 -6.00
N GLY A 130 -8.18 0.46 -6.13
CA GLY A 130 -8.82 1.76 -6.15
C GLY A 130 -9.43 2.26 -4.84
N LYS A 131 -10.06 3.43 -4.95
CA LYS A 131 -10.94 4.03 -3.96
C LYS A 131 -12.31 4.13 -4.60
N GLY A 132 -13.31 3.50 -4.06
CA GLY A 132 -14.65 3.50 -4.64
C GLY A 132 -15.62 2.65 -3.83
N GLU A 133 -16.67 2.19 -4.48
CA GLU A 133 -17.62 1.26 -3.86
C GLU A 133 -16.92 -0.03 -3.45
N ASN A 134 -17.27 -0.53 -2.27
CA ASN A 134 -16.71 -1.77 -1.76
C ASN A 134 -17.26 -2.95 -2.56
N PHE A 135 -16.37 -3.69 -3.20
CA PHE A 135 -16.72 -4.91 -3.90
C PHE A 135 -15.61 -5.95 -3.76
N VAL A 136 -15.96 -7.20 -3.89
CA VAL A 136 -15.04 -8.34 -3.98
C VAL A 136 -15.31 -9.07 -5.28
N SER A 137 -14.33 -9.13 -6.17
CA SER A 137 -14.47 -9.83 -7.45
C SER A 137 -13.55 -11.03 -7.54
N PHE A 138 -14.03 -12.06 -8.22
CA PHE A 138 -13.29 -13.29 -8.46
C PHE A 138 -12.95 -13.42 -9.93
N LYS A 139 -11.69 -13.75 -10.20
CA LYS A 139 -11.22 -14.11 -11.54
C LYS A 139 -10.75 -15.55 -11.49
N PHE A 140 -11.32 -16.36 -12.34
CA PHE A 140 -10.93 -17.76 -12.48
C PHE A 140 -9.95 -17.89 -13.64
N ALA A 141 -8.92 -18.70 -13.44
CA ALA A 141 -7.95 -18.98 -14.50
C ALA A 141 -7.69 -20.49 -14.56
N ARG A 142 -7.65 -21.00 -15.76
CA ARG A 142 -7.27 -22.39 -16.08
C ARG A 142 -6.07 -22.36 -17.02
N SER A 143 -5.00 -23.04 -16.61
CA SER A 143 -3.74 -23.09 -17.40
C SER A 143 -3.20 -21.71 -17.82
N GLY A 144 -3.35 -20.69 -16.93
CA GLY A 144 -2.86 -19.34 -17.17
C GLY A 144 -3.82 -18.42 -17.96
N SER A 145 -4.92 -18.94 -18.50
CA SER A 145 -5.93 -18.14 -19.20
C SER A 145 -7.14 -17.90 -18.32
N THR A 146 -7.68 -16.65 -18.34
CA THR A 146 -8.93 -16.34 -17.66
C THR A 146 -10.08 -17.13 -18.26
N THR A 147 -10.92 -17.74 -17.42
CA THR A 147 -12.14 -18.42 -17.84
C THR A 147 -13.34 -17.79 -17.16
N TYR A 148 -14.44 -17.66 -17.89
CA TYR A 148 -15.71 -17.12 -17.40
C TYR A 148 -16.78 -18.22 -17.32
N ASP A 149 -16.50 -19.36 -17.92
CA ASP A 149 -17.41 -20.53 -17.91
C ASP A 149 -17.00 -21.44 -16.75
N ILE A 150 -17.69 -21.27 -15.64
CA ILE A 150 -17.44 -21.99 -14.39
C ILE A 150 -18.72 -22.76 -14.03
N ASP A 151 -18.66 -24.06 -14.22
CA ASP A 151 -19.79 -24.94 -13.86
C ASP A 151 -20.00 -25.01 -12.35
N GLY A 152 -21.26 -25.01 -11.94
CA GLY A 152 -21.63 -25.22 -10.54
C GLY A 152 -21.08 -24.15 -9.59
N LEU A 153 -20.88 -22.91 -10.06
CA LEU A 153 -20.41 -21.82 -9.23
C LEU A 153 -21.48 -21.48 -8.18
N ILE A 154 -21.09 -21.61 -6.92
CA ILE A 154 -21.88 -21.20 -5.77
C ILE A 154 -20.99 -20.24 -4.96
N MET A 155 -21.52 -19.07 -4.68
CA MET A 155 -20.86 -18.07 -3.84
C MET A 155 -21.75 -17.75 -2.65
N GLN A 156 -21.15 -17.60 -1.49
CA GLN A 156 -21.83 -17.18 -0.28
C GLN A 156 -20.95 -16.17 0.46
N GLY A 157 -21.43 -14.94 0.55
CA GLY A 157 -20.74 -13.85 1.24
C GLY A 157 -21.42 -13.46 2.54
N SER A 158 -20.67 -12.89 3.47
CA SER A 158 -21.18 -12.38 4.75
C SER A 158 -21.96 -11.07 4.57
N SER A 159 -21.76 -10.36 3.48
CA SER A 159 -22.43 -9.09 3.15
C SER A 159 -22.43 -8.82 1.64
N GLY A 160 -23.18 -7.79 1.22
CA GLY A 160 -23.26 -7.39 -0.17
C GLY A 160 -24.21 -8.20 -1.02
N SER A 161 -24.31 -7.85 -2.28
CA SER A 161 -25.16 -8.51 -3.29
C SER A 161 -24.31 -9.31 -4.26
N GLU A 162 -24.62 -10.58 -4.42
CA GLU A 162 -23.96 -11.44 -5.40
C GLU A 162 -24.29 -10.98 -6.83
N SER A 163 -23.29 -10.98 -7.69
CA SER A 163 -23.43 -10.68 -9.10
C SER A 163 -22.53 -11.59 -9.93
N VAL A 164 -23.12 -12.25 -10.91
CA VAL A 164 -22.41 -13.11 -11.87
C VAL A 164 -22.77 -12.65 -13.27
N THR A 165 -21.79 -12.05 -13.94
CA THR A 165 -21.91 -11.59 -15.32
C THR A 165 -20.64 -11.94 -16.10
N THR A 166 -20.62 -11.75 -17.40
CA THR A 166 -19.41 -11.91 -18.21
C THR A 166 -18.31 -10.90 -17.86
N ALA A 167 -18.66 -9.77 -17.26
CA ALA A 167 -17.72 -8.71 -16.88
C ALA A 167 -17.34 -8.76 -15.39
N PHE A 168 -18.20 -9.33 -14.54
CA PHE A 168 -18.03 -9.32 -13.09
C PHE A 168 -18.59 -10.59 -12.46
N THR A 169 -17.80 -11.20 -11.60
CA THR A 169 -18.22 -12.30 -10.74
C THR A 169 -17.78 -11.99 -9.32
N GLY A 170 -18.72 -11.87 -8.38
CA GLY A 170 -18.38 -11.50 -7.00
C GLY A 170 -19.52 -10.86 -6.24
N PHE A 171 -19.17 -10.02 -5.28
CA PHE A 171 -20.09 -9.31 -4.41
C PHE A 171 -19.91 -7.81 -4.53
N GLN A 172 -21.00 -7.07 -4.68
CA GLN A 172 -21.05 -5.60 -4.69
C GLN A 172 -21.63 -5.09 -3.36
N HIS A 173 -21.32 -3.85 -2.99
CA HIS A 173 -21.77 -3.19 -1.76
C HIS A 173 -21.42 -3.99 -0.50
N THR A 174 -20.20 -4.54 -0.46
CA THR A 174 -19.72 -5.34 0.68
C THR A 174 -19.36 -4.43 1.86
N SER A 175 -19.54 -4.93 3.08
CA SER A 175 -18.99 -4.33 4.30
C SER A 175 -17.84 -5.19 4.83
N PHE A 176 -16.86 -4.56 5.44
CA PHE A 176 -15.70 -5.25 6.01
C PHE A 176 -15.77 -5.27 7.54
N PRO A 177 -15.32 -6.35 8.20
CA PRO A 177 -14.69 -7.56 7.64
C PRO A 177 -15.65 -8.36 6.74
N PHE A 178 -15.13 -8.97 5.67
CA PHE A 178 -15.90 -9.73 4.70
C PHE A 178 -15.40 -11.18 4.65
N GLU A 179 -16.34 -12.11 4.77
CA GLU A 179 -16.06 -13.54 4.63
C GLU A 179 -16.82 -14.08 3.42
N CYS A 180 -16.21 -14.95 2.66
CA CYS A 180 -16.94 -15.65 1.60
C CYS A 180 -16.48 -17.09 1.40
N LYS A 181 -17.40 -17.88 0.96
CA LYS A 181 -17.18 -19.25 0.48
C LYS A 181 -17.50 -19.28 -1.00
N ILE A 182 -16.59 -19.87 -1.77
CA ILE A 182 -16.77 -20.09 -3.20
C ILE A 182 -16.63 -21.58 -3.44
N GLN A 183 -17.59 -22.13 -4.15
CA GLN A 183 -17.60 -23.52 -4.59
C GLN A 183 -17.85 -23.55 -6.09
N PHE A 184 -17.12 -24.36 -6.83
CA PHE A 184 -17.27 -24.53 -8.27
C PHE A 184 -16.81 -25.91 -8.69
N GLN A 185 -17.26 -26.33 -9.87
CA GLN A 185 -16.85 -27.60 -10.46
C GLN A 185 -15.76 -27.35 -11.52
N ALA A 186 -14.69 -28.12 -11.45
CA ALA A 186 -13.80 -28.28 -12.58
C ALA A 186 -13.97 -29.73 -13.11
N PRO A 187 -13.71 -30.00 -14.40
CA PRO A 187 -13.80 -31.33 -14.92
C PRO A 187 -13.02 -32.32 -14.05
N ASN A 188 -13.72 -33.26 -13.43
CA ASN A 188 -13.24 -34.32 -12.54
C ASN A 188 -12.88 -33.93 -11.08
N LEU A 189 -13.13 -32.70 -10.62
CA LEU A 189 -12.85 -32.29 -9.24
C LEU A 189 -13.87 -31.25 -8.76
N LEU A 190 -14.34 -31.44 -7.52
CA LEU A 190 -15.07 -30.41 -6.80
C LEU A 190 -14.03 -29.44 -6.18
N ASN A 191 -14.09 -28.19 -6.53
CA ASN A 191 -13.18 -27.16 -6.02
C ASN A 191 -13.93 -26.20 -5.11
N TYR A 192 -13.34 -25.82 -4.00
CA TYR A 192 -13.89 -24.80 -3.14
C TYR A 192 -12.79 -24.01 -2.43
N ALA A 193 -13.11 -22.81 -2.06
CA ALA A 193 -12.26 -21.99 -1.20
C ALA A 193 -13.12 -21.13 -0.28
N THR A 194 -12.63 -20.90 0.93
CA THR A 194 -13.25 -20.01 1.92
C THR A 194 -12.25 -18.91 2.24
N PHE A 195 -12.70 -17.67 2.21
CA PHE A 195 -11.87 -16.50 2.41
C PHE A 195 -12.50 -15.60 3.48
N ASN A 196 -11.63 -15.03 4.32
CA ASN A 196 -11.96 -13.94 5.24
C ASN A 196 -11.13 -12.73 4.88
N TYR A 197 -11.74 -11.57 4.86
CA TYR A 197 -11.10 -10.29 4.58
C TYR A 197 -11.46 -9.26 5.65
#